data_13f81e4822a4f148155def00e21a4990
#
_entry.id   13f81e4822a4f148155def00e21a4990
#
_cell.length_a   1.000
_cell.length_b   1.000
_cell.length_c   1.000
_cell.angle_alpha   90.00
_cell.angle_beta   90.00
_cell.angle_gamma   90.00
#
_symmetry.space_group_name_H-M   'P 1'
#
loop_
_entity.id
_entity.type
_entity.pdbx_description
1 polymer ?
#
loop_
_entity_poly.entity_id
_entity_poly.type
_entity_poly.pdbx_seq_one_letter_code
_entity_poly.pdbx_strand_id
1 'polypeptide(L)'
;ESAEAQELGLKIIKHMRDYTDEATKRTHLNFSVLATPSEGLSGRFVRIDKKVYGIIPGVTDREYYTNSMHCPVYYPMNAFDKIEIEAAYHPYCNAGHICYVELDGDVTQNIDAIEELLAWMKETGIGYGSLNHPVDYDPICGYVGIIGDTCPRCGRKEYEGVPIQRLKKLG
;
A
#
# COMPACT_ATOMS: atom_id res chain seq x y z
N GLU A 1 -6.55 2.01 -13.46
CA GLU A 1 -6.35 0.58 -13.70
C GLU A 1 -6.24 0.27 -15.21
N SER A 2 -6.09 1.28 -16.05
CA SER A 2 -5.76 1.14 -17.46
C SER A 2 -4.38 1.71 -17.74
N ALA A 3 -3.75 1.31 -18.85
CA ALA A 3 -2.48 1.85 -19.28
C ALA A 3 -2.52 3.37 -19.47
N GLU A 4 -3.65 3.90 -19.95
CA GLU A 4 -3.85 5.35 -20.11
C GLU A 4 -3.90 6.08 -18.77
N ALA A 5 -4.51 5.47 -17.74
CA ALA A 5 -4.54 6.05 -16.40
C ALA A 5 -3.15 6.07 -15.77
N GLN A 6 -2.36 5.01 -15.95
CA GLN A 6 -0.97 4.97 -15.51
C GLN A 6 -0.11 6.01 -16.24
N GLU A 7 -0.26 6.12 -17.55
CA GLU A 7 0.45 7.12 -18.33
C GLU A 7 0.11 8.55 -17.89
N LEU A 8 -1.16 8.83 -17.62
CA LEU A 8 -1.59 10.12 -17.09
C LEU A 8 -0.99 10.38 -15.70
N GLY A 9 -1.01 9.38 -14.81
CA GLY A 9 -0.39 9.48 -13.48
C GLY A 9 1.11 9.80 -13.56
N LEU A 10 1.84 9.11 -14.44
CA LEU A 10 3.27 9.37 -14.67
C LEU A 10 3.52 10.77 -15.25
N LYS A 11 2.68 11.26 -16.15
CA LYS A 11 2.78 12.63 -16.67
C LYS A 11 2.59 13.67 -15.57
N ILE A 12 1.61 13.46 -14.68
CA ILE A 12 1.33 14.36 -13.56
C ILE A 12 2.51 14.41 -12.61
N ILE A 13 3.00 13.26 -12.14
CA ILE A 13 4.09 13.22 -11.16
C ILE A 13 5.40 13.76 -11.74
N LYS A 14 5.67 13.45 -13.00
CA LYS A 14 6.82 14.01 -13.71
C LYS A 14 6.74 15.53 -13.78
N HIS A 15 5.58 16.09 -14.13
CA HIS A 15 5.38 17.54 -14.15
C HIS A 15 5.61 18.18 -12.77
N MET A 16 5.09 17.56 -11.70
CA MET A 16 5.34 18.02 -10.33
C MET A 16 6.82 18.00 -9.99
N ARG A 17 7.55 16.96 -10.39
CA ARG A 17 8.98 16.85 -10.17
C ARG A 17 9.75 17.93 -10.94
N ASP A 18 9.48 18.09 -12.22
CA ASP A 18 10.13 19.11 -13.06
C ASP A 18 9.89 20.51 -12.47
N TYR A 19 8.66 20.81 -12.04
CA TYR A 19 8.30 22.10 -11.43
C TYR A 19 9.04 22.36 -10.11
N THR A 20 9.15 21.36 -9.23
CA THR A 20 9.89 21.49 -7.96
C THR A 20 11.38 21.67 -8.19
N ASP A 21 11.95 20.99 -9.16
CA ASP A 21 13.37 21.14 -9.53
C ASP A 21 13.67 22.55 -10.08
N GLU A 22 12.79 23.10 -10.92
CA GLU A 22 12.89 24.48 -11.41
C GLU A 22 12.69 25.51 -10.29
N ALA A 23 11.73 25.27 -9.38
CA ALA A 23 11.55 26.14 -8.22
C ALA A 23 12.78 26.15 -7.32
N THR A 24 13.41 24.98 -7.09
CA THR A 24 14.66 24.86 -6.33
C THR A 24 15.79 25.69 -6.96
N LYS A 25 15.97 25.58 -8.28
CA LYS A 25 16.99 26.37 -9.01
C LYS A 25 16.74 27.87 -8.90
N ARG A 26 15.49 28.30 -9.06
CA ARG A 26 15.09 29.72 -9.08
C ARG A 26 15.18 30.38 -7.71
N THR A 27 14.83 29.65 -6.65
CA THR A 27 14.69 30.25 -5.31
C THR A 27 15.85 29.92 -4.39
N HIS A 28 16.71 28.97 -4.74
CA HIS A 28 17.76 28.38 -3.90
C HIS A 28 17.22 27.73 -2.60
N LEU A 29 15.91 27.43 -2.57
CA LEU A 29 15.28 26.63 -1.52
C LEU A 29 15.09 25.20 -2.03
N ASN A 30 15.14 24.23 -1.15
CA ASN A 30 14.96 22.81 -1.54
C ASN A 30 13.48 22.46 -1.57
N PHE A 31 12.96 22.17 -2.76
CA PHE A 31 11.62 21.62 -2.97
C PHE A 31 11.73 20.17 -3.43
N SER A 32 10.81 19.35 -2.99
CA SER A 32 10.82 17.91 -3.30
C SER A 32 9.39 17.36 -3.43
N VAL A 33 9.26 16.22 -4.08
CA VAL A 33 7.99 15.50 -4.22
C VAL A 33 8.00 14.31 -3.27
N LEU A 34 6.96 14.22 -2.45
CA LEU A 34 6.74 13.14 -1.50
C LEU A 34 5.43 12.42 -1.83
N ALA A 35 5.48 11.11 -1.97
CA ALA A 35 4.30 10.25 -2.02
C ALA A 35 3.94 9.83 -0.60
N THR A 36 3.11 10.62 0.09
CA THR A 36 2.74 10.38 1.48
C THR A 36 1.60 9.37 1.57
N PRO A 37 1.73 8.28 2.34
CA PRO A 37 0.61 7.42 2.67
C PRO A 37 -0.38 8.19 3.56
N SER A 38 -1.60 8.39 3.05
CA SER A 38 -2.63 9.22 3.70
C SER A 38 -3.55 8.43 4.63
N GLU A 39 -3.11 7.33 5.14
CA GLU A 39 -3.79 6.33 5.99
C GLU A 39 -5.21 6.71 6.48
N GLY A 40 -5.33 7.47 7.56
CA GLY A 40 -6.63 7.88 8.10
C GLY A 40 -7.38 8.90 7.26
N LEU A 41 -6.71 9.64 6.36
CA LEU A 41 -7.35 10.65 5.50
C LEU A 41 -8.08 10.02 4.33
N SER A 42 -7.58 8.93 3.77
CA SER A 42 -8.20 8.25 2.61
C SER A 42 -9.65 7.84 2.89
N GLY A 43 -9.94 7.25 4.04
CA GLY A 43 -11.29 6.92 4.47
C GLY A 43 -12.12 8.13 4.89
N ARG A 44 -11.47 9.15 5.47
CA ARG A 44 -12.16 10.39 5.86
C ARG A 44 -12.67 11.16 4.64
N PHE A 45 -11.85 11.28 3.60
CA PHE A 45 -12.24 11.99 2.38
C PHE A 45 -13.38 11.29 1.66
N VAL A 46 -13.35 9.97 1.48
CA VAL A 46 -14.46 9.22 0.90
C VAL A 46 -15.78 9.50 1.66
N ARG A 47 -15.75 9.52 2.99
CA ARG A 47 -16.96 9.81 3.78
C ARG A 47 -17.48 11.24 3.58
N ILE A 48 -16.58 12.20 3.42
CA ILE A 48 -16.96 13.60 3.12
C ILE A 48 -17.55 13.67 1.72
N ASP A 49 -16.89 13.11 0.73
CA ASP A 49 -17.31 13.16 -0.66
C ASP A 49 -18.63 12.44 -0.89
N LYS A 50 -18.88 11.31 -0.22
CA LYS A 50 -20.20 10.66 -0.21
C LYS A 50 -21.31 11.57 0.30
N LYS A 51 -21.03 12.40 1.30
CA LYS A 51 -22.03 13.36 1.82
C LYS A 51 -22.28 14.52 0.86
N VAL A 52 -21.28 14.98 0.16
CA VAL A 52 -21.34 16.15 -0.72
C VAL A 52 -21.85 15.78 -2.11
N TYR A 53 -21.33 14.70 -2.67
CA TYR A 53 -21.55 14.32 -4.08
C TYR A 53 -22.39 13.05 -4.25
N GLY A 54 -22.71 12.36 -3.16
CA GLY A 54 -23.41 11.06 -3.21
C GLY A 54 -22.47 9.91 -3.58
N ILE A 55 -23.12 8.79 -3.95
CA ILE A 55 -22.38 7.59 -4.39
C ILE A 55 -22.11 7.70 -5.89
N ILE A 56 -20.83 7.81 -6.24
CA ILE A 56 -20.35 7.84 -7.62
C ILE A 56 -19.63 6.50 -7.88
N PRO A 57 -20.16 5.65 -8.79
CA PRO A 57 -19.55 4.36 -9.14
C PRO A 57 -18.07 4.49 -9.55
N GLY A 58 -17.23 3.63 -8.99
CA GLY A 58 -15.78 3.66 -9.25
C GLY A 58 -15.01 4.77 -8.52
N VAL A 59 -15.68 5.67 -7.82
CA VAL A 59 -15.05 6.80 -7.10
C VAL A 59 -15.40 6.75 -5.62
N THR A 60 -16.64 7.07 -5.24
CA THR A 60 -17.04 7.17 -3.83
C THR A 60 -17.77 5.92 -3.32
N ASP A 61 -17.96 4.90 -4.12
CA ASP A 61 -18.64 3.63 -3.80
C ASP A 61 -17.80 2.65 -2.95
N ARG A 62 -16.75 3.15 -2.32
CA ARG A 62 -15.79 2.41 -1.51
C ARG A 62 -15.62 3.02 -0.12
N GLU A 63 -14.88 2.37 0.75
CA GLU A 63 -14.68 2.83 2.12
C GLU A 63 -13.49 3.79 2.27
N TYR A 64 -12.54 3.74 1.35
CA TYR A 64 -11.35 4.61 1.31
C TYR A 64 -10.87 4.81 -0.13
N TYR A 65 -10.16 5.91 -0.36
CA TYR A 65 -9.43 6.12 -1.59
C TYR A 65 -8.08 5.40 -1.54
N THR A 66 -7.62 4.91 -2.67
CA THR A 66 -6.22 4.50 -2.82
C THR A 66 -5.35 5.74 -2.62
N ASN A 67 -4.39 5.66 -1.72
CA ASN A 67 -3.50 6.78 -1.44
C ASN A 67 -2.19 6.70 -2.21
N SER A 68 -1.44 7.80 -2.24
CA SER A 68 -0.18 7.90 -2.96
C SER A 68 -0.31 7.46 -4.42
N MET A 69 0.69 6.72 -4.94
CA MET A 69 0.70 6.13 -6.27
C MET A 69 0.58 4.59 -6.20
N HIS A 70 -0.12 4.07 -5.17
CA HIS A 70 -0.28 2.64 -4.98
C HIS A 70 -1.29 2.05 -5.94
N CYS A 71 -1.06 0.81 -6.32
CA CYS A 71 -2.11 -0.02 -6.90
C CYS A 71 -3.19 -0.29 -5.84
N PRO A 72 -4.48 -0.20 -6.20
CA PRO A 72 -5.55 -0.48 -5.26
C PRO A 72 -5.45 -1.91 -4.72
N VAL A 73 -5.52 -2.08 -3.38
CA VAL A 73 -5.42 -3.40 -2.74
C VAL A 73 -6.53 -4.37 -3.12
N TYR A 74 -7.67 -3.86 -3.58
CA TYR A 74 -8.78 -4.68 -4.08
C TYR A 74 -8.60 -5.12 -5.54
N TYR A 75 -7.60 -4.59 -6.24
CA TYR A 75 -7.33 -4.96 -7.63
C TYR A 75 -6.53 -6.27 -7.68
N PRO A 76 -7.05 -7.30 -8.36
CA PRO A 76 -6.39 -8.60 -8.42
C PRO A 76 -5.15 -8.51 -9.30
N MET A 77 -3.98 -8.49 -8.69
CA MET A 77 -2.69 -8.58 -9.36
C MET A 77 -1.69 -9.32 -8.49
N ASN A 78 -0.68 -9.88 -9.11
CA ASN A 78 0.41 -10.49 -8.36
C ASN A 78 1.39 -9.42 -7.84
N ALA A 79 2.26 -9.82 -6.91
CA ALA A 79 3.20 -8.91 -6.26
C ALA A 79 4.23 -8.32 -7.25
N PHE A 80 4.66 -9.10 -8.25
CA PHE A 80 5.66 -8.66 -9.22
C PHE A 80 5.11 -7.56 -10.13
N ASP A 81 3.89 -7.74 -10.67
CA ASP A 81 3.22 -6.73 -11.50
C ASP A 81 2.97 -5.44 -10.69
N LYS A 82 2.56 -5.58 -9.42
CA LYS A 82 2.37 -4.43 -8.53
C LYS A 82 3.66 -3.65 -8.34
N ILE A 83 4.76 -4.33 -8.04
CA ILE A 83 6.08 -3.73 -7.87
C ILE A 83 6.50 -2.98 -9.14
N GLU A 84 6.33 -3.59 -10.30
CA GLU A 84 6.70 -3.00 -11.60
C GLU A 84 5.92 -1.71 -11.89
N ILE A 85 4.59 -1.74 -11.67
CA ILE A 85 3.73 -0.57 -11.85
C ILE A 85 4.13 0.56 -10.91
N GLU A 86 4.32 0.27 -9.63
CA GLU A 86 4.66 1.30 -8.62
C GLU A 86 6.10 1.81 -8.77
N ALA A 87 7.04 0.96 -9.20
CA ALA A 87 8.42 1.34 -9.43
C ALA A 87 8.58 2.53 -10.38
N ALA A 88 7.71 2.63 -11.38
CA ALA A 88 7.74 3.71 -12.36
C ALA A 88 7.59 5.12 -11.74
N TYR A 89 7.02 5.23 -10.54
CA TYR A 89 6.81 6.50 -9.82
C TYR A 89 7.98 6.88 -8.90
N HIS A 90 8.78 5.91 -8.44
CA HIS A 90 9.86 6.13 -7.48
C HIS A 90 10.88 7.18 -7.90
N PRO A 91 11.35 7.24 -9.18
CA PRO A 91 12.32 8.24 -9.61
C PRO A 91 11.84 9.68 -9.48
N TYR A 92 10.51 9.91 -9.48
CA TYR A 92 9.92 11.24 -9.39
C TYR A 92 9.67 11.70 -7.95
N CYS A 93 9.67 10.78 -6.98
CA CYS A 93 9.39 11.05 -5.58
C CYS A 93 10.68 11.15 -4.76
N ASN A 94 11.44 12.23 -4.95
CA ASN A 94 12.76 12.39 -4.33
C ASN A 94 12.74 12.65 -2.81
N ALA A 95 11.57 12.92 -2.23
CA ALA A 95 11.40 12.98 -0.78
C ALA A 95 10.87 11.67 -0.17
N GLY A 96 10.56 10.68 -0.99
CA GLY A 96 10.18 9.34 -0.58
C GLY A 96 8.91 8.84 -1.24
N HIS A 97 8.92 7.56 -1.49
CA HIS A 97 7.77 6.74 -1.91
C HIS A 97 8.02 5.34 -1.37
N ILE A 98 7.05 4.75 -0.70
CA ILE A 98 7.11 3.37 -0.21
C ILE A 98 6.23 2.48 -1.08
N CYS A 99 6.73 1.30 -1.46
CA CYS A 99 5.94 0.23 -2.07
C CYS A 99 5.61 -0.81 -1.02
N TYR A 100 4.33 -1.06 -0.78
CA TYR A 100 3.85 -2.10 0.13
C TYR A 100 3.45 -3.34 -0.66
N VAL A 101 3.96 -4.49 -0.28
CA VAL A 101 3.50 -5.80 -0.76
C VAL A 101 2.86 -6.55 0.39
N GLU A 102 1.57 -6.85 0.24
CA GLU A 102 0.81 -7.63 1.22
C GLU A 102 1.01 -9.12 0.93
N LEU A 103 1.52 -9.84 1.90
CA LEU A 103 1.73 -11.29 1.82
C LEU A 103 0.68 -12.01 2.65
N ASP A 104 0.17 -13.11 2.14
CA ASP A 104 -0.73 -13.99 2.86
C ASP A 104 0.07 -15.06 3.64
N GLY A 105 -0.36 -15.32 4.87
CA GLY A 105 0.17 -16.42 5.67
C GLY A 105 1.54 -16.18 6.28
N ASP A 106 2.20 -17.30 6.62
CA ASP A 106 3.49 -17.30 7.30
C ASP A 106 4.64 -17.25 6.30
N VAL A 107 5.25 -16.08 6.20
CA VAL A 107 6.38 -15.80 5.28
C VAL A 107 7.61 -16.67 5.57
N THR A 108 7.74 -17.21 6.77
CA THR A 108 8.87 -18.11 7.13
C THR A 108 8.80 -19.47 6.44
N GLN A 109 7.64 -19.81 5.88
CA GLN A 109 7.44 -21.07 5.14
C GLN A 109 7.98 -21.01 3.71
N ASN A 110 8.29 -19.84 3.19
CA ASN A 110 8.83 -19.66 1.82
C ASN A 110 9.78 -18.46 1.75
N ILE A 111 10.98 -18.66 2.28
CA ILE A 111 12.02 -17.63 2.29
C ILE A 111 12.52 -17.30 0.87
N ASP A 112 12.57 -18.28 -0.02
CA ASP A 112 13.02 -18.10 -1.40
C ASP A 112 12.11 -17.07 -2.13
N ALA A 113 10.79 -17.14 -1.91
CA ALA A 113 9.88 -16.15 -2.48
C ALA A 113 10.11 -14.72 -1.93
N ILE A 114 10.55 -14.60 -0.68
CA ILE A 114 10.92 -13.31 -0.10
C ILE A 114 12.19 -12.76 -0.77
N GLU A 115 13.19 -13.61 -0.99
CA GLU A 115 14.41 -13.23 -1.69
C GLU A 115 14.13 -12.79 -3.13
N GLU A 116 13.26 -13.52 -3.86
CA GLU A 116 12.84 -13.15 -5.20
C GLU A 116 12.13 -11.79 -5.24
N LEU A 117 11.21 -11.53 -4.31
CA LEU A 117 10.53 -10.23 -4.23
C LEU A 117 11.49 -9.09 -3.93
N LEU A 118 12.43 -9.28 -3.02
CA LEU A 118 13.43 -8.26 -2.69
C LEU A 118 14.39 -8.01 -3.87
N ALA A 119 14.79 -9.07 -4.58
CA ALA A 119 15.58 -8.94 -5.79
C ALA A 119 14.83 -8.16 -6.87
N TRP A 120 13.55 -8.47 -7.07
CA TRP A 120 12.72 -7.75 -8.03
C TRP A 120 12.51 -6.29 -7.68
N MET A 121 12.25 -5.98 -6.41
CA MET A 121 12.19 -4.58 -5.93
C MET A 121 13.48 -3.82 -6.25
N LYS A 122 14.63 -4.44 -6.04
CA LYS A 122 15.93 -3.84 -6.35
C LYS A 122 16.12 -3.65 -7.86
N GLU A 123 15.80 -4.64 -8.68
CA GLU A 123 15.95 -4.60 -10.14
C GLU A 123 15.04 -3.55 -10.77
N THR A 124 13.81 -3.43 -10.29
CA THR A 124 12.83 -2.46 -10.79
C THR A 124 13.06 -1.04 -10.27
N GLY A 125 13.94 -0.85 -9.29
CA GLY A 125 14.31 0.47 -8.77
C GLY A 125 13.40 0.98 -7.66
N ILE A 126 12.75 0.10 -6.90
CA ILE A 126 12.05 0.47 -5.66
C ILE A 126 13.09 1.00 -4.65
N GLY A 127 13.00 2.27 -4.31
CA GLY A 127 13.91 2.91 -3.35
C GLY A 127 13.56 2.62 -1.88
N TYR A 128 12.30 2.32 -1.60
CA TYR A 128 11.83 1.94 -0.28
C TYR A 128 10.64 0.98 -0.42
N GLY A 129 10.80 -0.24 0.08
CA GLY A 129 9.77 -1.28 0.02
C GLY A 129 9.49 -1.88 1.39
N SER A 130 8.28 -2.39 1.57
CA SER A 130 7.85 -3.12 2.76
C SER A 130 7.09 -4.37 2.35
N LEU A 131 7.45 -5.48 2.95
CA LEU A 131 6.70 -6.73 2.87
C LEU A 131 5.86 -6.85 4.14
N ASN A 132 4.54 -6.71 3.99
CA ASN A 132 3.60 -6.81 5.08
C ASN A 132 3.03 -8.22 5.15
N HIS A 133 2.93 -8.77 6.34
CA HIS A 133 2.27 -10.05 6.59
C HIS A 133 1.21 -9.89 7.68
N PRO A 134 0.21 -10.79 7.75
CA PRO A 134 -0.80 -10.74 8.79
C PRO A 134 -0.18 -10.82 10.17
N VAL A 135 -0.65 -9.98 11.09
CA VAL A 135 -0.38 -10.09 12.53
C VAL A 135 -1.71 -10.13 13.23
N ASP A 136 -2.08 -11.31 13.69
CA ASP A 136 -3.36 -11.54 14.36
C ASP A 136 -3.18 -11.53 15.87
N TYR A 137 -4.26 -11.19 16.58
CA TYR A 137 -4.31 -11.21 18.02
C TYR A 137 -5.49 -12.03 18.51
N ASP A 138 -5.21 -13.01 19.36
CA ASP A 138 -6.24 -13.77 20.06
C ASP A 138 -6.49 -13.16 21.44
N PRO A 139 -7.66 -12.50 21.67
CA PRO A 139 -7.94 -11.82 22.92
C PRO A 139 -8.20 -12.79 24.10
N ILE A 140 -8.41 -14.08 23.82
CA ILE A 140 -8.64 -15.07 24.88
C ILE A 140 -7.33 -15.53 25.52
N CYS A 141 -6.32 -15.86 24.70
CA CYS A 141 -5.05 -16.36 25.24
C CYS A 141 -3.89 -15.36 25.13
N GLY A 142 -4.11 -14.20 24.50
CA GLY A 142 -3.10 -13.15 24.31
C GLY A 142 -2.03 -13.52 23.28
N TYR A 143 -2.30 -14.47 22.39
CA TYR A 143 -1.36 -14.79 21.31
C TYR A 143 -1.31 -13.67 20.27
N VAL A 144 -0.11 -13.28 19.90
CA VAL A 144 0.17 -12.34 18.80
C VAL A 144 1.01 -13.07 17.76
N GLY A 145 0.56 -13.07 16.51
CA GLY A 145 1.27 -13.73 15.41
C GLY A 145 0.30 -14.13 14.30
N ILE A 146 0.74 -15.03 13.43
CA ILE A 146 -0.10 -15.54 12.35
C ILE A 146 -1.06 -16.58 12.90
N ILE A 147 -2.36 -16.35 12.76
CA ILE A 147 -3.42 -17.28 13.13
C ILE A 147 -4.18 -17.65 11.85
N GLY A 148 -4.09 -18.93 11.46
CA GLY A 148 -4.94 -19.51 10.43
C GLY A 148 -6.36 -19.72 10.96
N ASP A 149 -6.94 -20.89 10.67
CA ASP A 149 -8.27 -21.26 11.17
C ASP A 149 -8.29 -21.57 12.68
N THR A 150 -7.14 -21.82 13.25
CA THR A 150 -6.97 -22.26 14.64
C THR A 150 -5.81 -21.54 15.30
N CYS A 151 -6.04 -21.00 16.51
CA CYS A 151 -5.00 -20.35 17.28
C CYS A 151 -3.91 -21.36 17.67
N PRO A 152 -2.62 -21.13 17.32
CA PRO A 152 -1.55 -22.08 17.61
C PRO A 152 -1.23 -22.21 19.08
N ARG A 153 -1.66 -21.25 19.93
CA ARG A 153 -1.42 -21.26 21.38
C ARG A 153 -2.48 -22.04 22.16
N CYS A 154 -3.77 -21.80 21.88
CA CYS A 154 -4.86 -22.37 22.68
C CYS A 154 -5.76 -23.34 21.91
N GLY A 155 -5.57 -23.49 20.59
CA GLY A 155 -6.31 -24.43 19.75
C GLY A 155 -7.73 -24.02 19.39
N ARG A 156 -8.22 -22.84 19.85
CA ARG A 156 -9.57 -22.38 19.53
C ARG A 156 -9.70 -21.91 18.08
N LYS A 157 -10.90 -22.04 17.53
CA LYS A 157 -11.25 -21.51 16.21
C LYS A 157 -11.81 -20.10 16.30
N GLU A 158 -11.79 -19.36 15.17
CA GLU A 158 -12.16 -17.94 15.11
C GLU A 158 -13.56 -17.63 15.65
N TYR A 159 -14.52 -18.53 15.41
CA TYR A 159 -15.92 -18.35 15.82
C TYR A 159 -16.23 -18.90 17.23
N GLU A 160 -15.25 -19.37 17.98
CA GLU A 160 -15.40 -19.87 19.33
C GLU A 160 -15.17 -18.74 20.35
N GLY A 161 -16.24 -18.08 20.75
CA GLY A 161 -16.19 -16.98 21.72
C GLY A 161 -15.92 -15.61 21.09
N VAL A 162 -14.95 -14.85 21.64
CA VAL A 162 -14.57 -13.53 21.12
C VAL A 162 -13.82 -13.70 19.79
N PRO A 163 -14.17 -12.93 18.74
CA PRO A 163 -13.48 -13.02 17.45
C PRO A 163 -11.99 -12.78 17.56
N ILE A 164 -11.20 -13.49 16.76
CA ILE A 164 -9.77 -13.21 16.57
C ILE A 164 -9.66 -11.86 15.87
N GLN A 165 -8.83 -10.98 16.41
CA GLN A 165 -8.56 -9.68 15.79
C GLN A 165 -7.54 -9.85 14.67
N ARG A 166 -7.98 -9.62 13.45
CA ARG A 166 -7.15 -9.67 12.25
C ARG A 166 -6.56 -8.29 12.00
N LEU A 167 -5.31 -8.11 12.39
CA LEU A 167 -4.60 -6.85 12.21
C LEU A 167 -3.90 -6.86 10.85
N LYS A 168 -4.62 -6.40 9.81
CA LYS A 168 -3.99 -6.07 8.54
C LYS A 168 -3.49 -4.64 8.61
N LYS A 169 -2.20 -4.43 8.41
CA LYS A 169 -1.70 -3.10 8.09
C LYS A 169 -2.13 -2.80 6.65
N LEU A 170 -3.10 -1.92 6.52
CA LEU A 170 -3.44 -1.35 5.22
C LEU A 170 -2.38 -0.30 4.90
N GLY A 171 -1.63 -0.54 3.83
CA GLY A 171 -0.73 0.43 3.23
C GLY A 171 -1.50 1.49 2.48
#